data_370411308fbb42fb45ba9a775545a58d
#
_entry.id   370411308fbb42fb45ba9a775545a58d
#
_cell.length_a   1.000
_cell.length_b   1.000
_cell.length_c   1.000
_cell.angle_alpha   90.00
_cell.angle_beta   90.00
_cell.angle_gamma   90.00
#
_symmetry.space_group_name_H-M   'P 1'
#
loop_
_entity.id
_entity.type
_entity.pdbx_description
1 polymer ?
#
loop_
_entity_poly.entity_id
_entity_poly.type
_entity_poly.pdbx_seq_one_letter_code
_entity_poly.pdbx_strand_id
1 'polypeptide(L)'
;VESYEYETMYNLESTYWWYRGLHSILLDVLRSLGMDTTSKVLDAGCGTGQNMARISKSITEHVYGLDYSPYGVWLCRERGLPNICVASVNDIPFSSDTFDAAMSIDVLECDEVLEDRALAELRRVVRPCGYVILVVPAYDWLLSEQHHRAVRASRRYSRSRLASLLRKHEIHVVRMTHLFAALLPAVAAYRFALNYMDRSPNDCPRSELKPLPHFINESLFHVVDAERRLLRRMDLPFGSSILAVCRKA
;
A
#
# COMPACT_ATOMS: atom_id res chain seq x y z
N VAL A 1 -6.33 -6.74 10.50
CA VAL A 1 -6.15 -7.82 9.50
C VAL A 1 -6.09 -9.15 10.24
N GLU A 2 -6.83 -10.15 9.78
CA GLU A 2 -6.86 -11.49 10.38
C GLU A 2 -5.60 -12.27 10.02
N SER A 3 -5.15 -13.20 10.91
CA SER A 3 -3.88 -13.93 10.71
C SER A 3 -3.83 -14.74 9.41
N TYR A 4 -4.95 -15.30 8.96
CA TYR A 4 -5.02 -16.06 7.70
C TYR A 4 -4.80 -15.17 6.46
N GLU A 5 -5.11 -13.87 6.53
CA GLU A 5 -4.84 -12.91 5.45
C GLU A 5 -3.33 -12.67 5.30
N TYR A 6 -2.60 -12.57 6.42
CA TYR A 6 -1.13 -12.47 6.38
C TYR A 6 -0.50 -13.70 5.72
N GLU A 7 -0.99 -14.90 6.04
CA GLU A 7 -0.50 -16.13 5.42
C GLU A 7 -0.81 -16.18 3.92
N THR A 8 -2.03 -15.82 3.54
CA THR A 8 -2.45 -15.74 2.14
C THR A 8 -1.60 -14.71 1.38
N MET A 9 -1.39 -13.54 1.96
CA MET A 9 -0.55 -12.49 1.42
C MET A 9 0.90 -12.98 1.24
N TYR A 10 1.50 -13.56 2.27
CA TYR A 10 2.87 -14.09 2.23
C TYR A 10 3.09 -15.09 1.09
N ASN A 11 2.12 -15.96 0.86
CA ASN A 11 2.20 -16.99 -0.19
C ASN A 11 1.99 -16.43 -1.61
N LEU A 12 1.20 -15.36 -1.75
CA LEU A 12 0.78 -14.86 -3.06
C LEU A 12 1.54 -13.60 -3.52
N GLU A 13 2.00 -12.74 -2.62
CA GLU A 13 2.50 -11.40 -2.97
C GLU A 13 3.75 -11.39 -3.87
N SER A 14 4.51 -12.48 -3.92
CA SER A 14 5.65 -12.60 -4.83
C SER A 14 5.23 -12.87 -6.28
N THR A 15 4.09 -13.50 -6.49
CA THR A 15 3.64 -14.03 -7.78
C THR A 15 2.35 -13.40 -8.30
N TYR A 16 1.48 -12.94 -7.43
CA TYR A 16 0.16 -12.41 -7.80
C TYR A 16 0.28 -11.08 -8.55
N TRP A 17 -0.43 -10.94 -9.64
CA TRP A 17 -0.37 -9.82 -10.59
C TRP A 17 -0.47 -8.44 -9.93
N TRP A 18 -1.40 -8.29 -8.97
CA TRP A 18 -1.67 -7.02 -8.32
C TRP A 18 -0.46 -6.55 -7.48
N TYR A 19 0.06 -7.43 -6.61
CA TYR A 19 1.24 -7.13 -5.81
C TYR A 19 2.47 -6.86 -6.68
N ARG A 20 2.72 -7.71 -7.70
CA ARG A 20 3.85 -7.53 -8.64
C ARG A 20 3.78 -6.18 -9.34
N GLY A 21 2.57 -5.78 -9.78
CA GLY A 21 2.32 -4.50 -10.41
C GLY A 21 2.57 -3.33 -9.45
N LEU A 22 1.96 -3.36 -8.27
CA LEU A 22 2.11 -2.33 -7.25
C LEU A 22 3.58 -2.16 -6.83
N HIS A 23 4.27 -3.24 -6.50
CA HIS A 23 5.69 -3.19 -6.14
C HIS A 23 6.55 -2.59 -7.25
N SER A 24 6.27 -2.91 -8.51
CA SER A 24 7.01 -2.36 -9.65
C SER A 24 6.77 -0.85 -9.81
N ILE A 25 5.55 -0.39 -9.57
CA ILE A 25 5.20 1.05 -9.56
C ILE A 25 5.94 1.75 -8.42
N LEU A 26 5.94 1.19 -7.20
CA LEU A 26 6.61 1.79 -6.04
C LEU A 26 8.13 1.89 -6.25
N LEU A 27 8.76 0.88 -6.84
CA LEU A 27 10.18 0.94 -7.20
C LEU A 27 10.46 2.03 -8.23
N ASP A 28 9.61 2.21 -9.24
CA ASP A 28 9.73 3.30 -10.20
C ASP A 28 9.58 4.67 -9.54
N VAL A 29 8.64 4.81 -8.59
CA VAL A 29 8.45 6.03 -7.80
C VAL A 29 9.72 6.34 -7.01
N LEU A 30 10.22 5.41 -6.20
CA LEU A 30 11.42 5.61 -5.38
C LEU A 30 12.64 6.01 -6.24
N ARG A 31 12.84 5.35 -7.39
CA ARG A 31 13.90 5.72 -8.33
C ARG A 31 13.73 7.12 -8.90
N SER A 32 12.50 7.50 -9.25
CA SER A 32 12.19 8.84 -9.78
C SER A 32 12.41 9.96 -8.76
N LEU A 33 12.36 9.63 -7.47
CA LEU A 33 12.66 10.52 -6.36
C LEU A 33 14.15 10.59 -6.00
N GLY A 34 15.00 9.87 -6.76
CA GLY A 34 16.45 9.86 -6.54
C GLY A 34 16.90 8.98 -5.37
N MET A 35 16.07 8.04 -4.92
CA MET A 35 16.49 7.08 -3.88
C MET A 35 17.60 6.16 -4.43
N ASP A 36 18.66 6.01 -3.67
CA ASP A 36 19.86 5.25 -4.00
C ASP A 36 20.31 4.34 -2.84
N THR A 37 21.51 3.75 -2.96
CA THR A 37 22.05 2.80 -1.99
C THR A 37 22.30 3.38 -0.59
N THR A 38 22.33 4.71 -0.45
CA THR A 38 22.55 5.41 0.83
C THR A 38 21.23 5.82 1.49
N SER A 39 20.14 5.80 0.76
CA SER A 39 18.83 6.30 1.20
C SER A 39 18.21 5.37 2.25
N LYS A 40 17.66 5.96 3.30
CA LYS A 40 16.90 5.26 4.35
C LYS A 40 15.40 5.31 4.03
N VAL A 41 14.79 4.15 3.86
CA VAL A 41 13.35 4.02 3.51
C VAL A 41 12.61 3.31 4.62
N LEU A 42 11.49 3.87 5.06
CA LEU A 42 10.56 3.24 5.99
C LEU A 42 9.34 2.70 5.24
N ASP A 43 8.95 1.46 5.52
CA ASP A 43 7.67 0.86 5.12
C ASP A 43 6.78 0.75 6.38
N ALA A 44 5.87 1.70 6.55
CA ALA A 44 5.02 1.82 7.73
C ALA A 44 3.68 1.09 7.50
N GLY A 45 3.54 -0.08 8.12
CA GLY A 45 2.51 -1.07 7.83
C GLY A 45 2.98 -2.03 6.75
N CYS A 46 4.18 -2.60 6.93
CA CYS A 46 4.87 -3.39 5.91
C CYS A 46 4.26 -4.79 5.64
N GLY A 47 3.25 -5.19 6.42
CA GLY A 47 2.60 -6.48 6.29
C GLY A 47 3.58 -7.64 6.44
N THR A 48 3.77 -8.40 5.37
CA THR A 48 4.69 -9.55 5.31
C THR A 48 6.06 -9.20 4.71
N GLY A 49 6.34 -7.91 4.43
CA GLY A 49 7.65 -7.38 4.10
C GLY A 49 8.10 -7.50 2.64
N GLN A 50 7.22 -7.84 1.72
CA GLN A 50 7.62 -8.03 0.31
C GLN A 50 8.09 -6.73 -0.35
N ASN A 51 7.50 -5.57 -0.04
CA ASN A 51 7.99 -4.27 -0.49
C ASN A 51 9.43 -4.04 -0.02
N MET A 52 9.67 -4.25 1.29
CA MET A 52 11.01 -4.12 1.89
C MET A 52 12.03 -5.01 1.19
N ALA A 53 11.71 -6.28 0.95
CA ALA A 53 12.60 -7.23 0.27
C ALA A 53 12.94 -6.79 -1.16
N ARG A 54 11.97 -6.22 -1.89
CA ARG A 54 12.20 -5.72 -3.25
C ARG A 54 13.02 -4.43 -3.26
N ILE A 55 12.78 -3.52 -2.32
CA ILE A 55 13.54 -2.27 -2.17
C ILE A 55 14.97 -2.61 -1.78
N SER A 56 15.16 -3.51 -0.80
CA SER A 56 16.49 -3.94 -0.35
C SER A 56 17.33 -4.52 -1.50
N LYS A 57 16.71 -5.32 -2.36
CA LYS A 57 17.38 -5.92 -3.52
C LYS A 57 17.66 -4.93 -4.65
N SER A 58 16.89 -3.83 -4.77
CA SER A 58 16.84 -3.05 -6.01
C SER A 58 17.30 -1.59 -5.86
N ILE A 59 17.34 -1.05 -4.63
CA ILE A 59 17.61 0.35 -4.37
C ILE A 59 18.60 0.52 -3.21
N THR A 60 18.22 0.11 -1.97
CA THR A 60 19.02 0.31 -0.75
C THR A 60 18.79 -0.80 0.25
N GLU A 61 19.83 -1.23 0.96
CA GLU A 61 19.72 -2.15 2.09
C GLU A 61 19.21 -1.48 3.38
N HIS A 62 19.20 -0.14 3.43
CA HIS A 62 18.71 0.64 4.56
C HIS A 62 17.19 0.77 4.55
N VAL A 63 16.49 -0.37 4.46
CA VAL A 63 15.04 -0.46 4.53
C VAL A 63 14.62 -0.89 5.91
N TYR A 64 13.67 -0.17 6.49
CA TYR A 64 13.11 -0.39 7.82
C TYR A 64 11.62 -0.63 7.68
N GLY A 65 11.06 -1.46 8.54
CA GLY A 65 9.63 -1.72 8.52
C GLY A 65 9.03 -1.77 9.91
N LEU A 66 7.75 -1.50 9.95
CA LEU A 66 6.92 -1.78 11.12
C LEU A 66 5.57 -2.31 10.69
N ASP A 67 5.02 -3.19 11.50
CA ASP A 67 3.65 -3.64 11.35
C ASP A 67 3.01 -3.84 12.73
N TYR A 68 1.70 -3.60 12.83
CA TYR A 68 0.95 -3.78 14.06
C TYR A 68 0.86 -5.25 14.48
N SER A 69 0.88 -6.18 13.51
CA SER A 69 0.75 -7.61 13.74
C SER A 69 2.08 -8.27 14.11
N PRO A 70 2.21 -8.88 15.30
CA PRO A 70 3.37 -9.72 15.61
C PRO A 70 3.57 -10.86 14.61
N TYR A 71 2.47 -11.39 14.05
CA TYR A 71 2.52 -12.44 13.04
C TYR A 71 3.08 -11.94 11.70
N GLY A 72 2.65 -10.74 11.25
CA GLY A 72 3.24 -10.09 10.09
C GLY A 72 4.74 -9.86 10.23
N VAL A 73 5.17 -9.34 11.39
CA VAL A 73 6.58 -9.15 11.73
C VAL A 73 7.35 -10.47 11.76
N TRP A 74 6.75 -11.55 12.28
CA TRP A 74 7.37 -12.88 12.23
C TRP A 74 7.59 -13.33 10.78
N LEU A 75 6.61 -13.18 9.89
CA LEU A 75 6.75 -13.50 8.46
C LEU A 75 7.84 -12.66 7.77
N CYS A 76 8.00 -11.40 8.16
CA CYS A 76 9.10 -10.56 7.67
C CYS A 76 10.47 -11.15 8.08
N ARG A 77 10.59 -11.66 9.30
CA ARG A 77 11.82 -12.32 9.77
C ARG A 77 12.10 -13.62 9.01
N GLU A 78 11.06 -14.41 8.72
CA GLU A 78 11.17 -15.59 7.86
C GLU A 78 11.69 -15.24 6.44
N ARG A 79 11.43 -14.00 5.95
CA ARG A 79 12.03 -13.48 4.70
C ARG A 79 13.49 -13.03 4.87
N GLY A 80 14.05 -13.07 6.06
CA GLY A 80 15.39 -12.58 6.35
C GLY A 80 15.51 -11.06 6.45
N LEU A 81 14.42 -10.34 6.75
CA LEU A 81 14.44 -8.89 6.93
C LEU A 81 14.86 -8.54 8.37
N PRO A 82 16.02 -7.86 8.57
CA PRO A 82 16.55 -7.61 9.91
C PRO A 82 15.92 -6.38 10.59
N ASN A 83 15.57 -5.35 9.82
CA ASN A 83 15.17 -4.04 10.33
C ASN A 83 13.65 -3.94 10.44
N ILE A 84 13.05 -4.73 11.30
CA ILE A 84 11.59 -4.83 11.46
C ILE A 84 11.20 -4.81 12.93
N CYS A 85 10.13 -4.12 13.30
CA CYS A 85 9.57 -4.10 14.65
C CYS A 85 8.04 -4.17 14.64
N VAL A 86 7.48 -4.65 15.77
CA VAL A 86 6.04 -4.57 16.03
C VAL A 86 5.73 -3.19 16.56
N ALA A 87 4.99 -2.40 15.77
CA ALA A 87 4.58 -1.05 16.18
C ALA A 87 3.36 -0.58 15.37
N SER A 88 2.71 0.46 15.86
CA SER A 88 1.60 1.11 15.18
C SER A 88 2.10 2.27 14.32
N VAL A 89 1.47 2.50 13.16
CA VAL A 89 1.67 3.74 12.39
C VAL A 89 1.18 5.00 13.14
N ASN A 90 0.36 4.81 14.17
CA ASN A 90 -0.08 5.90 15.05
C ASN A 90 0.98 6.35 16.06
N ASP A 91 2.06 5.55 16.24
CA ASP A 91 3.15 5.82 17.17
C ASP A 91 4.41 5.09 16.64
N ILE A 92 5.13 5.75 15.75
CA ILE A 92 6.27 5.17 15.02
C ILE A 92 7.52 5.23 15.90
N PRO A 93 8.17 4.10 16.25
CA PRO A 93 9.26 4.04 17.23
C PRO A 93 10.62 4.46 16.65
N PHE A 94 10.64 5.46 15.81
CA PHE A 94 11.85 6.05 15.24
C PHE A 94 11.94 7.53 15.55
N SER A 95 13.15 8.05 15.62
CA SER A 95 13.41 9.47 15.85
C SER A 95 12.88 10.33 14.69
N SER A 96 12.60 11.60 14.97
CA SER A 96 12.27 12.57 13.94
C SER A 96 13.40 12.69 12.92
N ASP A 97 13.04 13.04 11.67
CA ASP A 97 13.99 13.35 10.61
C ASP A 97 15.00 12.24 10.26
N THR A 98 14.55 10.98 10.41
CA THR A 98 15.41 9.79 10.22
C THR A 98 15.45 9.30 8.77
N PHE A 99 14.33 9.36 8.05
CA PHE A 99 14.15 8.70 6.76
C PHE A 99 14.13 9.68 5.59
N ASP A 100 14.70 9.25 4.48
CA ASP A 100 14.62 9.96 3.18
C ASP A 100 13.22 9.83 2.59
N ALA A 101 12.61 8.65 2.76
CA ALA A 101 11.23 8.38 2.39
C ALA A 101 10.54 7.47 3.41
N ALA A 102 9.27 7.73 3.68
CA ALA A 102 8.38 6.81 4.40
C ALA A 102 7.20 6.46 3.49
N MET A 103 6.92 5.16 3.38
CA MET A 103 5.78 4.64 2.63
C MET A 103 4.72 4.14 3.60
N SER A 104 3.45 4.27 3.21
CA SER A 104 2.32 3.63 3.89
C SER A 104 1.33 3.18 2.80
N ILE A 105 1.24 1.87 2.61
CA ILE A 105 0.60 1.25 1.46
C ILE A 105 -0.57 0.40 1.93
N ASP A 106 -1.79 0.82 1.60
CA ASP A 106 -3.04 0.19 2.03
C ASP A 106 -3.10 0.00 3.57
N VAL A 107 -2.84 1.10 4.31
CA VAL A 107 -2.80 1.14 5.79
C VAL A 107 -3.75 2.21 6.36
N LEU A 108 -3.80 3.41 5.76
CA LEU A 108 -4.61 4.53 6.29
C LEU A 108 -6.11 4.22 6.36
N GLU A 109 -6.61 3.30 5.55
CA GLU A 109 -7.99 2.85 5.53
C GLU A 109 -8.36 1.89 6.67
N CYS A 110 -7.38 1.32 7.37
CA CYS A 110 -7.61 0.36 8.45
C CYS A 110 -8.31 1.03 9.65
N ASP A 111 -9.21 0.28 10.29
CA ASP A 111 -10.06 0.78 11.38
C ASP A 111 -9.26 1.26 12.60
N GLU A 112 -8.15 0.56 12.91
CA GLU A 112 -7.28 0.88 14.03
C GLU A 112 -6.34 2.06 13.76
N VAL A 113 -6.28 2.56 12.53
CA VAL A 113 -5.42 3.68 12.16
C VAL A 113 -6.15 5.01 12.38
N LEU A 114 -5.54 5.87 13.16
CA LEU A 114 -5.99 7.25 13.36
C LEU A 114 -5.30 8.13 12.32
N GLU A 115 -6.00 8.48 11.24
CA GLU A 115 -5.45 9.18 10.07
C GLU A 115 -4.57 10.39 10.46
N ASP A 116 -5.06 11.21 11.39
CA ASP A 116 -4.33 12.39 11.85
C ASP A 116 -3.02 12.04 12.57
N ARG A 117 -3.01 10.99 13.40
CA ARG A 117 -1.80 10.54 14.10
C ARG A 117 -0.82 9.91 13.13
N ALA A 118 -1.29 9.00 12.29
CA ALA A 118 -0.46 8.32 11.32
C ALA A 118 0.25 9.30 10.38
N LEU A 119 -0.46 10.32 9.87
CA LEU A 119 0.14 11.34 9.01
C LEU A 119 1.12 12.25 9.76
N ALA A 120 0.82 12.62 11.00
CA ALA A 120 1.73 13.38 11.84
C ALA A 120 3.03 12.60 12.10
N GLU A 121 2.93 11.29 12.40
CA GLU A 121 4.08 10.41 12.62
C GLU A 121 4.90 10.18 11.36
N LEU A 122 4.24 9.88 10.21
CA LEU A 122 4.92 9.76 8.92
C LEU A 122 5.70 11.06 8.58
N ARG A 123 5.07 12.22 8.78
CA ARG A 123 5.76 13.51 8.60
C ARG A 123 6.91 13.68 9.58
N ARG A 124 6.72 13.31 10.84
CA ARG A 124 7.74 13.47 11.90
C ARG A 124 9.01 12.69 11.58
N VAL A 125 8.89 11.44 11.19
CA VAL A 125 10.05 10.55 10.96
C VAL A 125 10.78 10.81 9.65
N VAL A 126 10.14 11.45 8.68
CA VAL A 126 10.77 11.86 7.42
C VAL A 126 11.58 13.14 7.64
N ARG A 127 12.80 13.22 7.09
CA ARG A 127 13.66 14.40 7.16
C ARG A 127 13.06 15.58 6.37
N PRO A 128 13.49 16.83 6.65
CA PRO A 128 13.14 17.97 5.82
C PRO A 128 13.47 17.70 4.34
N CYS A 129 12.57 18.09 3.46
CA CYS A 129 12.62 17.80 2.03
C CYS A 129 12.54 16.31 1.63
N GLY A 130 12.37 15.39 2.57
CA GLY A 130 12.11 13.98 2.30
C GLY A 130 10.66 13.71 1.86
N TYR A 131 10.36 12.46 1.58
CA TYR A 131 9.10 12.09 0.92
C TYR A 131 8.22 11.19 1.79
N VAL A 132 6.91 11.44 1.71
CA VAL A 132 5.86 10.54 2.20
C VAL A 132 5.14 9.98 0.97
N ILE A 133 5.06 8.65 0.87
CA ILE A 133 4.45 7.95 -0.25
C ILE A 133 3.26 7.15 0.29
N LEU A 134 2.07 7.44 -0.20
CA LEU A 134 0.84 6.80 0.23
C LEU A 134 0.19 6.08 -0.94
N VAL A 135 -0.30 4.87 -0.70
CA VAL A 135 -1.28 4.23 -1.55
C VAL A 135 -2.50 3.95 -0.70
N VAL A 136 -3.67 4.36 -1.18
CA VAL A 136 -4.94 4.17 -0.49
C VAL A 136 -6.02 3.73 -1.48
N PRO A 137 -7.02 2.93 -1.06
CA PRO A 137 -8.11 2.52 -1.93
C PRO A 137 -9.00 3.71 -2.32
N ALA A 138 -9.38 3.76 -3.59
CA ALA A 138 -10.26 4.79 -4.11
C ALA A 138 -11.73 4.38 -4.02
N TYR A 139 -12.60 5.39 -3.97
CA TYR A 139 -14.07 5.34 -4.13
C TYR A 139 -14.82 4.46 -3.13
N ASP A 140 -15.67 5.09 -2.31
CA ASP A 140 -16.50 4.42 -1.30
C ASP A 140 -17.43 3.35 -1.92
N TRP A 141 -17.91 3.56 -3.16
CA TRP A 141 -18.78 2.62 -3.87
C TRP A 141 -18.09 1.32 -4.29
N LEU A 142 -16.75 1.25 -4.23
CA LEU A 142 -15.97 0.02 -4.43
C LEU A 142 -15.80 -0.80 -3.15
N LEU A 143 -16.30 -0.35 -2.02
CA LEU A 143 -16.20 -1.10 -0.77
C LEU A 143 -17.00 -2.41 -0.88
N SER A 144 -16.37 -3.51 -0.49
CA SER A 144 -17.01 -4.81 -0.34
C SER A 144 -17.06 -5.16 1.14
N GLU A 145 -18.22 -5.62 1.61
CA GLU A 145 -18.42 -6.05 3.00
C GLU A 145 -17.47 -7.20 3.40
N GLN A 146 -17.26 -8.15 2.50
CA GLN A 146 -16.33 -9.27 2.74
C GLN A 146 -14.90 -8.77 2.91
N HIS A 147 -14.45 -7.89 2.03
CA HIS A 147 -13.12 -7.30 2.11
C HIS A 147 -12.95 -6.50 3.41
N HIS A 148 -13.94 -5.66 3.74
CA HIS A 148 -13.93 -4.91 4.99
C HIS A 148 -13.75 -5.82 6.21
N ARG A 149 -14.50 -6.93 6.29
CA ARG A 149 -14.40 -7.88 7.41
C ARG A 149 -13.05 -8.59 7.47
N ALA A 150 -12.47 -8.94 6.31
CA ALA A 150 -11.21 -9.68 6.25
C ALA A 150 -10.00 -8.82 6.63
N VAL A 151 -9.93 -7.58 6.13
CA VAL A 151 -8.76 -6.71 6.32
C VAL A 151 -9.01 -5.58 7.32
N ARG A 152 -10.23 -5.45 7.88
CA ARG A 152 -10.64 -4.38 8.80
C ARG A 152 -10.35 -2.99 8.24
N ALA A 153 -10.72 -2.78 6.97
CA ALA A 153 -10.48 -1.54 6.24
C ALA A 153 -11.80 -0.96 5.76
N SER A 154 -12.35 0.02 6.50
CA SER A 154 -13.67 0.62 6.25
C SER A 154 -13.62 1.90 5.43
N ARG A 155 -12.43 2.51 5.31
CA ARG A 155 -12.29 3.81 4.65
C ARG A 155 -11.83 3.68 3.22
N ARG A 156 -12.32 4.60 2.38
CA ARG A 156 -11.83 4.82 1.03
C ARG A 156 -11.69 6.32 0.78
N TYR A 157 -10.96 6.66 -0.26
CA TYR A 157 -10.55 8.03 -0.47
C TYR A 157 -10.96 8.56 -1.84
N SER A 158 -11.34 9.82 -1.86
CA SER A 158 -11.28 10.64 -3.06
C SER A 158 -9.99 11.45 -3.07
N ARG A 159 -9.55 11.89 -4.25
CA ARG A 159 -8.37 12.78 -4.35
C ARG A 159 -8.53 14.04 -3.51
N SER A 160 -9.73 14.62 -3.47
CA SER A 160 -10.02 15.83 -2.69
C SER A 160 -9.93 15.59 -1.18
N ARG A 161 -10.49 14.47 -0.68
CA ARG A 161 -10.39 14.08 0.73
C ARG A 161 -8.93 13.88 1.13
N LEU A 162 -8.18 13.08 0.36
CA LEU A 162 -6.78 12.81 0.65
C LEU A 162 -5.94 14.10 0.61
N ALA A 163 -6.13 14.95 -0.41
CA ALA A 163 -5.42 16.23 -0.51
C ALA A 163 -5.72 17.18 0.66
N SER A 164 -6.99 17.23 1.12
CA SER A 164 -7.37 18.02 2.30
C SER A 164 -6.69 17.52 3.57
N LEU A 165 -6.66 16.20 3.75
CA LEU A 165 -6.04 15.56 4.90
C LEU A 165 -4.53 15.82 4.93
N LEU A 166 -3.83 15.64 3.81
CA LEU A 166 -2.41 15.92 3.67
C LEU A 166 -2.07 17.39 3.95
N ARG A 167 -2.87 18.32 3.44
CA ARG A 167 -2.69 19.76 3.68
C ARG A 167 -2.81 20.12 5.16
N LYS A 168 -3.77 19.51 5.87
CA LYS A 168 -3.96 19.71 7.33
C LYS A 168 -2.67 19.38 8.10
N HIS A 169 -1.89 18.40 7.63
CA HIS A 169 -0.65 17.96 8.24
C HIS A 169 0.61 18.59 7.62
N GLU A 170 0.47 19.67 6.84
CA GLU A 170 1.59 20.36 6.16
C GLU A 170 2.46 19.40 5.34
N ILE A 171 1.81 18.42 4.70
CA ILE A 171 2.44 17.48 3.78
C ILE A 171 2.08 17.93 2.36
N HIS A 172 3.07 18.36 1.59
CA HIS A 172 2.86 18.95 0.26
C HIS A 172 2.78 17.86 -0.80
N VAL A 173 1.64 17.79 -1.50
CA VAL A 173 1.45 16.87 -2.61
C VAL A 173 2.33 17.31 -3.80
N VAL A 174 3.29 16.47 -4.17
CA VAL A 174 4.13 16.63 -5.36
C VAL A 174 3.45 15.99 -6.56
N ARG A 175 2.87 14.81 -6.36
CA ARG A 175 2.17 14.06 -7.40
C ARG A 175 1.03 13.26 -6.79
N MET A 176 -0.12 13.22 -7.47
CA MET A 176 -1.25 12.38 -7.08
C MET A 176 -1.90 11.79 -8.33
N THR A 177 -1.89 10.48 -8.43
CA THR A 177 -2.42 9.73 -9.56
C THR A 177 -3.26 8.54 -9.11
N HIS A 178 -4.11 8.02 -9.98
CA HIS A 178 -4.76 6.75 -9.72
C HIS A 178 -3.91 5.57 -10.23
N LEU A 179 -4.17 4.40 -9.69
CA LEU A 179 -3.59 3.13 -10.10
C LEU A 179 -4.69 2.15 -10.48
N PHE A 180 -4.34 1.18 -11.33
CA PHE A 180 -5.22 0.10 -11.78
C PHE A 180 -6.46 0.60 -12.56
N ALA A 181 -6.26 1.63 -13.37
CA ALA A 181 -7.33 2.24 -14.17
C ALA A 181 -7.90 1.27 -15.21
N ALA A 182 -7.03 0.55 -15.92
CA ALA A 182 -7.44 -0.38 -16.97
C ALA A 182 -8.32 -1.53 -16.43
N LEU A 183 -8.10 -1.93 -15.18
CA LEU A 183 -8.82 -3.04 -14.54
C LEU A 183 -10.03 -2.57 -13.71
N LEU A 184 -10.21 -1.26 -13.53
CA LEU A 184 -11.32 -0.72 -12.72
C LEU A 184 -12.70 -1.23 -13.16
N PRO A 185 -13.07 -1.30 -14.45
CA PRO A 185 -14.38 -1.81 -14.85
C PRO A 185 -14.61 -3.28 -14.43
N ALA A 186 -13.58 -4.12 -14.57
CA ALA A 186 -13.65 -5.53 -14.18
C ALA A 186 -13.75 -5.68 -12.66
N VAL A 187 -12.97 -4.91 -11.90
CA VAL A 187 -13.01 -4.89 -10.43
C VAL A 187 -14.38 -4.39 -9.95
N ALA A 188 -14.92 -3.35 -10.56
CA ALA A 188 -16.24 -2.81 -10.26
C ALA A 188 -17.33 -3.86 -10.49
N ALA A 189 -17.35 -4.49 -11.67
CA ALA A 189 -18.32 -5.52 -12.01
C ALA A 189 -18.24 -6.71 -11.04
N TYR A 190 -17.03 -7.15 -10.70
CA TYR A 190 -16.80 -8.24 -9.73
C TYR A 190 -17.35 -7.88 -8.34
N ARG A 191 -17.05 -6.67 -7.82
CA ARG A 191 -17.51 -6.24 -6.50
C ARG A 191 -19.03 -6.02 -6.46
N PHE A 192 -19.62 -5.47 -7.51
CA PHE A 192 -21.08 -5.38 -7.63
C PHE A 192 -21.75 -6.75 -7.62
N ALA A 193 -21.18 -7.73 -8.36
CA ALA A 193 -21.69 -9.10 -8.35
C ALA A 193 -21.59 -9.72 -6.97
N LEU A 194 -20.46 -9.57 -6.27
CA LEU A 194 -20.30 -10.07 -4.89
C LEU A 194 -21.33 -9.44 -3.94
N ASN A 195 -21.46 -8.13 -3.92
CA ASN A 195 -22.41 -7.44 -3.04
C ASN A 195 -23.87 -7.81 -3.34
N TYR A 196 -24.18 -8.19 -4.59
CA TYR A 196 -25.52 -8.67 -4.96
C TYR A 196 -25.76 -10.12 -4.54
N MET A 197 -24.76 -10.99 -4.64
CA MET A 197 -24.86 -12.42 -4.31
C MET A 197 -24.72 -12.69 -2.81
N ASP A 198 -24.00 -11.84 -2.09
CA ASP A 198 -23.62 -12.04 -0.68
C ASP A 198 -24.68 -11.42 0.25
N ARG A 199 -25.81 -12.12 0.38
CA ARG A 199 -26.87 -11.75 1.31
C ARG A 199 -26.88 -12.58 2.61
N SER A 200 -25.87 -13.41 2.85
CA SER A 200 -25.81 -14.24 4.06
C SER A 200 -24.92 -13.61 5.14
N PRO A 201 -25.50 -13.13 6.26
CA PRO A 201 -24.74 -12.48 7.35
C PRO A 201 -23.80 -13.42 8.12
N ASN A 202 -23.88 -14.74 7.90
CA ASN A 202 -23.25 -15.77 8.73
C ASN A 202 -22.02 -16.45 8.12
N ASP A 203 -21.55 -16.05 6.95
CA ASP A 203 -20.33 -16.63 6.38
C ASP A 203 -19.08 -16.05 7.05
N CYS A 204 -18.13 -16.93 7.38
CA CYS A 204 -16.80 -16.51 7.83
C CYS A 204 -16.16 -15.59 6.78
N PRO A 205 -15.49 -14.51 7.19
CA PRO A 205 -14.76 -13.65 6.28
C PRO A 205 -13.78 -14.49 5.45
N ARG A 206 -13.84 -14.35 4.12
CA ARG A 206 -12.95 -15.06 3.21
C ARG A 206 -12.05 -14.05 2.49
N SER A 207 -10.80 -14.42 2.31
CA SER A 207 -9.89 -13.63 1.49
C SER A 207 -10.42 -13.46 0.07
N GLU A 208 -10.41 -12.24 -0.43
CA GLU A 208 -10.65 -11.97 -1.87
C GLU A 208 -9.46 -12.43 -2.72
N LEU A 209 -8.30 -12.66 -2.10
CA LEU A 209 -7.10 -13.15 -2.77
C LEU A 209 -7.21 -14.65 -3.02
N LYS A 210 -7.37 -15.02 -4.28
CA LYS A 210 -7.39 -16.42 -4.70
C LYS A 210 -6.32 -16.66 -5.76
N PRO A 211 -5.61 -17.79 -5.70
CA PRO A 211 -4.70 -18.16 -6.77
C PRO A 211 -5.42 -18.16 -8.12
N LEU A 212 -4.82 -17.53 -9.11
CA LEU A 212 -5.34 -17.49 -10.47
C LEU A 212 -4.53 -18.46 -11.36
N PRO A 213 -5.15 -19.03 -12.40
CA PRO A 213 -4.41 -19.73 -13.44
C PRO A 213 -3.27 -18.85 -13.97
N HIS A 214 -2.10 -19.46 -14.18
CA HIS A 214 -0.86 -18.74 -14.54
C HIS A 214 -1.06 -17.77 -15.71
N PHE A 215 -1.72 -18.20 -16.79
CA PHE A 215 -1.91 -17.36 -17.97
C PHE A 215 -2.78 -16.12 -17.70
N ILE A 216 -3.81 -16.24 -16.83
CA ILE A 216 -4.65 -15.11 -16.42
C ILE A 216 -3.82 -14.13 -15.57
N ASN A 217 -3.08 -14.67 -14.59
CA ASN A 217 -2.23 -13.89 -13.72
C ASN A 217 -1.17 -13.10 -14.51
N GLU A 218 -0.51 -13.72 -15.47
CA GLU A 218 0.46 -13.04 -16.32
C GLU A 218 -0.19 -11.99 -17.24
N SER A 219 -1.35 -12.30 -17.83
CA SER A 219 -2.07 -11.35 -18.66
C SER A 219 -2.46 -10.08 -17.88
N LEU A 220 -2.99 -10.25 -16.67
CA LEU A 220 -3.32 -9.13 -15.78
C LEU A 220 -2.08 -8.35 -15.37
N PHE A 221 -0.97 -9.04 -15.08
CA PHE A 221 0.30 -8.39 -14.79
C PHE A 221 0.79 -7.54 -15.96
N HIS A 222 0.71 -8.04 -17.19
CA HIS A 222 1.12 -7.27 -18.38
C HIS A 222 0.26 -6.02 -18.59
N VAL A 223 -1.05 -6.08 -18.29
CA VAL A 223 -1.92 -4.91 -18.33
C VAL A 223 -1.45 -3.85 -17.32
N VAL A 224 -1.15 -4.27 -16.07
CA VAL A 224 -0.65 -3.36 -15.03
C VAL A 224 0.75 -2.85 -15.36
N ASP A 225 1.61 -3.66 -15.97
CA ASP A 225 2.95 -3.23 -16.38
C ASP A 225 2.89 -2.21 -17.53
N ALA A 226 1.94 -2.36 -18.46
CA ALA A 226 1.68 -1.34 -19.47
C ALA A 226 1.20 -0.02 -18.84
N GLU A 227 0.28 -0.09 -17.88
CA GLU A 227 -0.16 1.08 -17.09
C GLU A 227 1.00 1.72 -16.33
N ARG A 228 1.87 0.92 -15.68
CA ARG A 228 3.09 1.40 -15.02
C ARG A 228 4.01 2.19 -15.96
N ARG A 229 4.18 1.73 -17.19
CA ARG A 229 4.96 2.46 -18.22
C ARG A 229 4.30 3.78 -18.60
N LEU A 230 2.97 3.81 -18.67
CA LEU A 230 2.20 5.02 -18.92
C LEU A 230 2.34 6.03 -17.77
N LEU A 231 2.27 5.55 -16.52
CA LEU A 231 2.45 6.35 -15.29
C LEU A 231 3.80 7.07 -15.22
N ARG A 232 4.81 6.63 -15.95
CA ARG A 232 6.09 7.38 -16.06
C ARG A 232 5.96 8.67 -16.86
N ARG A 233 4.88 8.84 -17.64
CA ARG A 233 4.68 9.97 -18.56
C ARG A 233 3.48 10.83 -18.21
N MET A 234 2.46 10.26 -17.59
CA MET A 234 1.22 10.96 -17.29
C MET A 234 0.53 10.39 -16.06
N ASP A 235 -0.30 11.21 -15.42
CA ASP A 235 -1.16 10.78 -14.32
C ASP A 235 -2.49 10.26 -14.86
N LEU A 236 -3.05 9.26 -14.16
CA LEU A 236 -4.34 8.68 -14.52
C LEU A 236 -5.46 9.38 -13.76
N PRO A 237 -6.56 9.72 -14.43
CA PRO A 237 -7.67 10.46 -13.81
C PRO A 237 -8.58 9.57 -12.95
N PHE A 238 -8.54 8.25 -13.11
CA PHE A 238 -9.36 7.27 -12.39
C PHE A 238 -8.58 5.96 -12.20
N GLY A 239 -9.01 5.12 -11.23
CA GLY A 239 -8.41 3.82 -10.92
C GLY A 239 -8.87 3.35 -9.55
N SER A 240 -8.65 2.09 -9.20
CA SER A 240 -9.13 1.50 -7.94
C SER A 240 -8.35 1.92 -6.70
N SER A 241 -7.15 2.50 -6.88
CA SER A 241 -6.33 3.04 -5.79
C SER A 241 -5.81 4.44 -6.16
N ILE A 242 -5.39 5.21 -5.15
CA ILE A 242 -4.74 6.52 -5.30
C ILE A 242 -3.32 6.39 -4.77
N LEU A 243 -2.34 6.74 -5.60
CA LEU A 243 -0.96 6.97 -5.20
C LEU A 243 -0.75 8.47 -4.98
N ALA A 244 -0.28 8.84 -3.80
CA ALA A 244 0.15 10.19 -3.49
C ALA A 244 1.63 10.19 -3.11
N VAL A 245 2.42 10.95 -3.86
CA VAL A 245 3.82 11.27 -3.55
C VAL A 245 3.83 12.67 -2.98
N CYS A 246 4.30 12.80 -1.77
CA CYS A 246 4.26 14.02 -1.00
C CYS A 246 5.66 14.36 -0.48
N ARG A 247 5.88 15.64 -0.18
CA ARG A 247 7.15 16.14 0.35
C ARG A 247 6.92 16.81 1.69
N LYS A 248 7.75 16.51 2.67
CA LYS A 248 7.83 17.30 3.90
C LYS A 248 8.47 18.65 3.60
N ALA A 249 7.84 19.72 4.08
CA ALA A 249 8.40 21.07 4.02
C ALA A 249 9.68 21.19 4.83
#